data_e285b88577b753190ffdafbcff22de95
#
_entry.id   e285b88577b753190ffdafbcff22de95
#
_cell.length_a   1.000
_cell.length_b   1.000
_cell.length_c   1.000
_cell.angle_alpha   90.00
_cell.angle_beta   90.00
_cell.angle_gamma   90.00
#
_symmetry.space_group_name_H-M   'P 1'
#
loop_
_entity.id
_entity.type
_entity.pdbx_description
1 polymer ?
#
loop_
_entity_poly.entity_id
_entity_poly.type
_entity_poly.pdbx_seq_one_letter_code
_entity_poly.pdbx_strand_id
1 'polypeptide(L)'
;TLSAFGPFCTTDPIQTLTQGSPSGGTYSGPGVSGNNFTPSSAGIGNHVIKYKVTNSSGCKDSASTTVSISSGISVSVATVADQCSNSPSFLLTNGTPIGGTYSGTGVSGGIFNPASAGVGTHSIEYKKGVGTCKDSATFTIKVNTAPSATLSAFGPFCTTDPIQTLT
;
A
#
# COMPACT_ATOMS: atom_id res chain seq x y z
N THR A 1 -5.11 -6.45 -36.50
CA THR A 1 -4.92 -5.41 -35.48
C THR A 1 -4.49 -6.02 -34.16
N LEU A 2 -3.85 -5.27 -33.27
CA LEU A 2 -3.51 -5.63 -31.90
C LEU A 2 -3.87 -4.46 -30.99
N SER A 3 -4.82 -4.68 -30.09
CA SER A 3 -5.23 -3.66 -29.12
C SER A 3 -4.17 -3.50 -28.01
N ALA A 4 -4.07 -2.28 -27.46
CA ALA A 4 -3.18 -2.02 -26.32
C ALA A 4 -3.64 -2.81 -25.07
N PHE A 5 -2.69 -3.22 -24.25
CA PHE A 5 -2.91 -3.88 -22.97
C PHE A 5 -1.78 -3.49 -21.97
N GLY A 6 -2.03 -3.62 -20.69
CA GLY A 6 -1.15 -3.07 -19.65
C GLY A 6 -1.49 -1.59 -19.32
N PRO A 7 -0.68 -0.88 -18.53
CA PRO A 7 0.64 -1.27 -18.02
C PRO A 7 0.58 -2.36 -16.95
N PHE A 8 1.73 -3.01 -16.67
CA PHE A 8 1.86 -4.06 -15.66
C PHE A 8 3.00 -3.80 -14.67
N CYS A 9 2.96 -4.55 -13.56
CA CYS A 9 4.06 -4.65 -12.61
C CYS A 9 4.80 -5.97 -12.82
N THR A 10 6.08 -6.02 -12.46
CA THR A 10 6.84 -7.29 -12.47
C THR A 10 6.23 -8.35 -11.56
N THR A 11 5.40 -7.96 -10.60
CA THR A 11 4.69 -8.85 -9.66
C THR A 11 3.32 -9.30 -10.14
N ASP A 12 2.83 -8.76 -11.26
CA ASP A 12 1.51 -9.14 -11.78
C ASP A 12 1.53 -10.60 -12.29
N PRO A 13 0.39 -11.30 -12.16
CA PRO A 13 0.27 -12.67 -12.63
C PRO A 13 0.38 -12.75 -14.16
N ILE A 14 0.55 -13.96 -14.67
CA ILE A 14 0.56 -14.27 -16.09
C ILE A 14 -0.77 -13.79 -16.72
N GLN A 15 -0.67 -13.09 -17.84
CA GLN A 15 -1.79 -12.58 -18.60
C GLN A 15 -2.03 -13.42 -19.86
N THR A 16 -3.27 -13.80 -20.11
CA THR A 16 -3.63 -14.46 -21.38
C THR A 16 -3.85 -13.40 -22.46
N LEU A 17 -3.15 -13.53 -23.57
CA LEU A 17 -3.22 -12.62 -24.70
C LEU A 17 -4.41 -12.96 -25.60
N THR A 18 -5.36 -12.03 -25.71
CA THR A 18 -6.57 -12.16 -26.53
C THR A 18 -6.81 -10.95 -27.44
N GLN A 19 -5.87 -9.98 -27.44
CA GLN A 19 -6.02 -8.66 -28.06
C GLN A 19 -5.81 -8.67 -29.58
N GLY A 20 -5.33 -9.76 -30.15
CA GLY A 20 -5.04 -9.89 -31.58
C GLY A 20 -6.29 -10.19 -32.40
N SER A 21 -6.47 -9.48 -33.53
CA SER A 21 -7.56 -9.71 -34.48
C SER A 21 -7.03 -9.67 -35.91
N PRO A 22 -7.48 -10.57 -36.82
CA PRO A 22 -8.39 -11.72 -36.58
C PRO A 22 -7.80 -12.75 -35.66
N SER A 23 -8.62 -13.66 -35.10
CA SER A 23 -8.15 -14.74 -34.20
C SER A 23 -7.31 -15.78 -34.94
N GLY A 24 -6.56 -16.61 -34.20
CA GLY A 24 -5.73 -17.69 -34.76
C GLY A 24 -4.32 -17.26 -35.17
N GLY A 25 -3.90 -16.05 -34.82
CA GLY A 25 -2.53 -15.61 -35.00
C GLY A 25 -1.62 -16.01 -33.85
N THR A 26 -0.36 -15.62 -33.93
CA THR A 26 0.69 -15.90 -32.94
C THR A 26 1.24 -14.63 -32.35
N TYR A 27 1.44 -14.63 -31.03
CA TYR A 27 2.08 -13.55 -30.30
C TYR A 27 3.58 -13.80 -30.17
N SER A 28 4.37 -12.73 -30.16
CA SER A 28 5.82 -12.78 -29.95
C SER A 28 6.31 -11.48 -29.32
N GLY A 29 7.38 -11.58 -28.52
CA GLY A 29 8.02 -10.46 -27.85
C GLY A 29 8.59 -10.88 -26.49
N PRO A 30 9.28 -9.97 -25.78
CA PRO A 30 9.76 -10.26 -24.44
C PRO A 30 8.62 -10.68 -23.49
N GLY A 31 8.83 -11.73 -22.71
CA GLY A 31 7.85 -12.27 -21.77
C GLY A 31 6.67 -13.04 -22.38
N VAL A 32 6.65 -13.22 -23.72
CA VAL A 32 5.59 -13.96 -24.42
C VAL A 32 5.98 -15.42 -24.58
N SER A 33 5.08 -16.32 -24.20
CA SER A 33 5.16 -17.76 -24.47
C SER A 33 3.80 -18.28 -24.88
N GLY A 34 3.67 -18.68 -26.16
CA GLY A 34 2.38 -19.03 -26.75
C GLY A 34 1.40 -17.84 -26.67
N ASN A 35 0.27 -18.03 -26.02
CA ASN A 35 -0.71 -16.98 -25.79
C ASN A 35 -0.60 -16.36 -24.38
N ASN A 36 0.50 -16.60 -23.67
CA ASN A 36 0.70 -16.06 -22.34
C ASN A 36 1.77 -14.98 -22.35
N PHE A 37 1.53 -13.93 -21.57
CA PHE A 37 2.47 -12.86 -21.28
C PHE A 37 2.82 -12.87 -19.80
N THR A 38 4.11 -12.99 -19.48
CA THR A 38 4.61 -13.00 -18.11
C THR A 38 5.40 -11.71 -17.85
N PRO A 39 4.83 -10.75 -17.09
CA PRO A 39 5.48 -9.45 -16.84
C PRO A 39 6.87 -9.59 -16.20
N SER A 40 7.06 -10.51 -15.25
CA SER A 40 8.35 -10.74 -14.60
C SER A 40 9.43 -11.23 -15.57
N SER A 41 9.06 -12.03 -16.59
CA SER A 41 9.99 -12.53 -17.60
C SER A 41 10.32 -11.49 -18.67
N ALA A 42 9.41 -10.55 -18.93
CA ALA A 42 9.69 -9.45 -19.84
C ALA A 42 10.67 -8.44 -19.22
N GLY A 43 10.63 -8.25 -17.90
CA GLY A 43 11.46 -7.30 -17.17
C GLY A 43 10.91 -5.87 -17.22
N ILE A 44 11.56 -4.98 -16.44
CA ILE A 44 11.17 -3.56 -16.35
C ILE A 44 11.48 -2.86 -17.70
N GLY A 45 10.57 -2.01 -18.15
CA GLY A 45 10.74 -1.19 -19.34
C GLY A 45 9.56 -1.24 -20.29
N ASN A 46 9.77 -0.73 -21.50
CA ASN A 46 8.80 -0.76 -22.58
C ASN A 46 9.14 -1.88 -23.56
N HIS A 47 8.20 -2.78 -23.79
CA HIS A 47 8.37 -3.96 -24.63
C HIS A 47 7.40 -3.95 -25.79
N VAL A 48 7.91 -4.20 -26.99
CA VAL A 48 7.08 -4.33 -28.19
C VAL A 48 6.60 -5.76 -28.32
N ILE A 49 5.29 -5.94 -28.28
CA ILE A 49 4.63 -7.21 -28.52
C ILE A 49 4.05 -7.18 -29.94
N LYS A 50 4.31 -8.25 -30.70
CA LYS A 50 3.86 -8.42 -32.07
C LYS A 50 2.83 -9.54 -32.15
N TYR A 51 1.84 -9.32 -32.99
CA TYR A 51 0.83 -10.32 -33.36
C TYR A 51 0.90 -10.55 -34.85
N LYS A 52 1.05 -11.80 -35.26
CA LYS A 52 1.11 -12.22 -36.67
C LYS A 52 -0.03 -13.14 -37.01
N VAL A 53 -0.66 -12.92 -38.16
CA VAL A 53 -1.66 -13.80 -38.75
C VAL A 53 -1.23 -14.26 -40.13
N THR A 54 -1.67 -15.47 -40.50
CA THR A 54 -1.50 -16.02 -41.83
C THR A 54 -2.86 -16.56 -42.27
N ASN A 55 -3.35 -16.15 -43.44
CA ASN A 55 -4.61 -16.66 -43.96
C ASN A 55 -4.40 -18.01 -44.66
N SER A 56 -5.51 -18.64 -45.12
CA SER A 56 -5.49 -19.92 -45.83
C SER A 56 -4.74 -19.91 -47.16
N SER A 57 -4.58 -18.73 -47.77
CA SER A 57 -3.81 -18.52 -49.01
C SER A 57 -2.31 -18.27 -48.73
N GLY A 58 -1.85 -18.33 -47.46
CA GLY A 58 -0.46 -18.09 -47.08
C GLY A 58 -0.07 -16.63 -46.97
N CYS A 59 -0.98 -15.67 -47.16
CA CYS A 59 -0.71 -14.25 -46.99
C CYS A 59 -0.60 -13.92 -45.49
N LYS A 60 0.41 -13.08 -45.15
CA LYS A 60 0.76 -12.73 -43.77
C LYS A 60 0.55 -11.26 -43.51
N ASP A 61 0.09 -10.94 -42.31
CA ASP A 61 0.03 -9.58 -41.77
C ASP A 61 0.46 -9.57 -40.30
N SER A 62 0.88 -8.41 -39.81
CA SER A 62 1.30 -8.25 -38.44
C SER A 62 0.92 -6.88 -37.88
N ALA A 63 0.62 -6.86 -36.59
CA ALA A 63 0.41 -5.66 -35.80
C ALA A 63 1.31 -5.70 -34.56
N SER A 64 1.61 -4.54 -33.99
CA SER A 64 2.39 -4.44 -32.75
C SER A 64 1.79 -3.42 -31.80
N THR A 65 2.03 -3.63 -30.52
CA THR A 65 1.71 -2.70 -29.44
C THR A 65 2.86 -2.64 -28.45
N THR A 66 2.94 -1.55 -27.69
CA THR A 66 3.95 -1.40 -26.63
C THR A 66 3.30 -1.63 -25.28
N VAL A 67 3.93 -2.48 -24.46
CA VAL A 67 3.55 -2.77 -23.08
C VAL A 67 4.62 -2.20 -22.16
N SER A 68 4.20 -1.39 -21.19
CA SER A 68 5.10 -0.82 -20.16
C SER A 68 5.05 -1.66 -18.90
N ILE A 69 6.23 -2.02 -18.38
CA ILE A 69 6.38 -2.77 -17.13
C ILE A 69 7.18 -1.95 -16.13
N SER A 70 6.60 -1.78 -14.94
CA SER A 70 7.23 -1.09 -13.83
C SER A 70 7.66 -2.08 -12.73
N SER A 71 8.56 -1.65 -11.86
CA SER A 71 8.93 -2.43 -10.67
C SER A 71 7.71 -2.65 -9.79
N GLY A 72 7.49 -3.88 -9.38
CA GLY A 72 6.60 -4.20 -8.26
C GLY A 72 7.12 -3.59 -6.96
N ILE A 73 6.22 -3.23 -6.07
CA ILE A 73 6.52 -2.76 -4.72
C ILE A 73 6.02 -3.82 -3.75
N SER A 74 6.79 -4.11 -2.72
CA SER A 74 6.35 -4.90 -1.56
C SER A 74 6.38 -4.00 -0.34
N VAL A 75 5.24 -3.92 0.35
CA VAL A 75 5.05 -3.08 1.54
C VAL A 75 5.08 -3.95 2.78
N SER A 76 5.76 -3.47 3.80
CA SER A 76 5.71 -4.04 5.14
C SER A 76 5.55 -2.94 6.19
N VAL A 77 5.01 -3.29 7.36
CA VAL A 77 4.82 -2.38 8.48
C VAL A 77 5.32 -3.03 9.76
N ALA A 78 6.05 -2.26 10.57
CA ALA A 78 6.42 -2.69 11.91
C ALA A 78 5.28 -2.41 12.90
N THR A 79 5.26 -3.12 14.02
CA THR A 79 4.31 -2.89 15.11
C THR A 79 4.54 -1.54 15.77
N VAL A 80 3.47 -0.92 16.23
CA VAL A 80 3.47 0.29 17.04
C VAL A 80 3.01 -0.10 18.45
N ALA A 81 3.68 0.44 19.47
CA ALA A 81 3.32 0.18 20.87
C ALA A 81 1.92 0.76 21.19
N ASP A 82 1.27 0.15 22.17
CA ASP A 82 0.02 0.65 22.74
C ASP A 82 0.17 2.10 23.22
N GLN A 83 -0.89 2.87 23.06
CA GLN A 83 -0.94 4.28 23.46
C GLN A 83 -1.97 4.49 24.57
N CYS A 84 -1.84 5.58 25.32
CA CYS A 84 -2.91 6.06 26.20
C CYS A 84 -3.75 7.12 25.46
N SER A 85 -5.01 7.26 25.83
CA SER A 85 -5.93 8.22 25.20
C SER A 85 -5.49 9.69 25.38
N ASN A 86 -4.62 9.98 26.34
CA ASN A 86 -4.01 11.30 26.57
C ASN A 86 -2.57 11.42 26.05
N SER A 87 -2.05 10.40 25.35
CA SER A 87 -0.71 10.49 24.73
C SER A 87 -0.69 11.55 23.64
N PRO A 88 0.44 12.26 23.45
CA PRO A 88 0.59 13.19 22.36
C PRO A 88 0.48 12.50 21.00
N SER A 89 0.05 13.23 19.99
CA SER A 89 0.09 12.76 18.61
C SER A 89 1.52 12.56 18.12
N PHE A 90 1.74 11.58 17.25
CA PHE A 90 3.06 11.25 16.73
C PHE A 90 3.02 10.87 15.25
N LEU A 91 4.15 11.09 14.57
CA LEU A 91 4.30 10.74 13.16
C LEU A 91 4.47 9.22 13.02
N LEU A 92 3.72 8.63 12.10
CA LEU A 92 3.87 7.23 11.72
C LEU A 92 5.05 7.09 10.74
N THR A 93 6.03 6.26 11.10
CA THR A 93 7.24 6.02 10.30
C THR A 93 7.57 4.54 10.13
N ASN A 94 6.64 3.67 10.55
CA ASN A 94 6.83 2.22 10.63
C ASN A 94 6.58 1.48 9.31
N GLY A 95 6.24 2.18 8.22
CA GLY A 95 6.01 1.60 6.89
C GLY A 95 7.28 1.55 6.02
N THR A 96 7.50 0.45 5.35
CA THR A 96 8.62 0.22 4.44
C THR A 96 8.11 -0.26 3.09
N PRO A 97 8.64 0.29 1.94
CA PRO A 97 9.60 1.39 1.81
C PRO A 97 9.01 2.74 2.22
N ILE A 98 9.84 3.66 2.72
CA ILE A 98 9.41 4.98 3.21
C ILE A 98 8.72 5.83 2.13
N GLY A 99 7.92 6.82 2.56
CA GLY A 99 7.24 7.78 1.65
C GLY A 99 5.94 7.26 1.05
N GLY A 100 5.29 6.29 1.71
CA GLY A 100 3.88 5.94 1.46
C GLY A 100 2.92 6.79 2.28
N THR A 101 1.66 6.45 2.24
CA THR A 101 0.58 7.15 2.94
C THR A 101 -0.07 6.26 3.97
N TYR A 102 -0.35 6.82 5.15
CA TYR A 102 -1.10 6.17 6.21
C TYR A 102 -2.56 6.64 6.19
N SER A 103 -3.48 5.72 6.46
CA SER A 103 -4.91 6.00 6.59
C SER A 103 -5.55 5.11 7.65
N GLY A 104 -6.56 5.62 8.33
CA GLY A 104 -7.29 4.91 9.39
C GLY A 104 -7.82 5.88 10.44
N THR A 105 -8.57 5.37 11.40
CA THR A 105 -9.13 6.18 12.48
C THR A 105 -8.02 6.83 13.30
N GLY A 106 -8.11 8.12 13.54
CA GLY A 106 -7.13 8.91 14.27
C GLY A 106 -5.90 9.30 13.46
N VAL A 107 -5.84 8.99 12.14
CA VAL A 107 -4.71 9.35 11.27
C VAL A 107 -5.08 10.55 10.40
N SER A 108 -4.21 11.56 10.39
CA SER A 108 -4.29 12.71 9.50
C SER A 108 -2.88 13.14 9.09
N GLY A 109 -2.62 13.26 7.77
CA GLY A 109 -1.31 13.67 7.26
C GLY A 109 -0.13 12.80 7.72
N GLY A 110 -0.35 11.51 7.98
CA GLY A 110 0.66 10.59 8.49
C GLY A 110 0.89 10.68 10.00
N ILE A 111 0.14 11.51 10.71
CA ILE A 111 0.19 11.68 12.17
C ILE A 111 -0.97 10.89 12.78
N PHE A 112 -0.68 10.06 13.79
CA PHE A 112 -1.67 9.39 14.61
C PHE A 112 -1.95 10.20 15.87
N ASN A 113 -3.22 10.45 16.15
CA ASN A 113 -3.69 11.16 17.34
C ASN A 113 -4.53 10.21 18.20
N PRO A 114 -4.02 9.73 19.35
CA PRO A 114 -4.75 8.81 20.23
C PRO A 114 -6.07 9.38 20.77
N ALA A 115 -6.10 10.68 21.07
CA ALA A 115 -7.32 11.34 21.58
C ALA A 115 -8.43 11.37 20.50
N SER A 116 -8.07 11.61 19.24
CA SER A 116 -9.02 11.60 18.13
C SER A 116 -9.43 10.19 17.73
N ALA A 117 -8.56 9.21 17.88
CA ALA A 117 -8.85 7.80 17.61
C ALA A 117 -9.87 7.26 18.63
N GLY A 118 -9.75 7.68 19.90
CA GLY A 118 -10.53 7.15 21.02
C GLY A 118 -9.96 5.84 21.57
N VAL A 119 -10.52 5.40 22.70
CA VAL A 119 -10.14 4.12 23.33
C VAL A 119 -10.60 2.94 22.48
N GLY A 120 -9.70 2.00 22.23
CA GLY A 120 -9.99 0.82 21.40
C GLY A 120 -8.81 0.38 20.56
N THR A 121 -9.03 -0.60 19.68
CA THR A 121 -8.04 -1.08 18.71
C THR A 121 -8.38 -0.54 17.33
N HIS A 122 -7.44 0.18 16.73
CA HIS A 122 -7.62 0.86 15.45
C HIS A 122 -6.75 0.22 14.39
N SER A 123 -7.36 -0.15 13.26
CA SER A 123 -6.65 -0.65 12.09
C SER A 123 -6.16 0.53 11.25
N ILE A 124 -4.86 0.54 10.97
CA ILE A 124 -4.19 1.55 10.16
C ILE A 124 -3.63 0.85 8.93
N GLU A 125 -3.87 1.43 7.77
CA GLU A 125 -3.33 0.95 6.50
C GLU A 125 -2.19 1.85 6.03
N TYR A 126 -1.11 1.24 5.57
CA TYR A 126 0.00 1.90 4.89
C TYR A 126 0.00 1.49 3.43
N LYS A 127 -0.03 2.45 2.52
CA LYS A 127 -0.01 2.26 1.06
C LYS A 127 1.20 2.91 0.44
N LYS A 128 1.82 2.21 -0.51
CA LYS A 128 2.90 2.76 -1.34
C LYS A 128 2.76 2.29 -2.78
N GLY A 129 3.12 3.16 -3.72
CA GLY A 129 3.17 2.86 -5.14
C GLY A 129 2.40 3.86 -5.99
N VAL A 130 2.48 3.69 -7.31
CA VAL A 130 1.82 4.53 -8.31
C VAL A 130 1.13 3.66 -9.37
N GLY A 131 0.02 4.15 -9.91
CA GLY A 131 -0.71 3.44 -10.95
C GLY A 131 -1.19 2.05 -10.51
N THR A 132 -0.88 1.04 -11.30
CA THR A 132 -1.16 -0.38 -11.01
C THR A 132 -0.15 -1.00 -10.05
N CYS A 133 1.08 -0.46 -9.99
CA CYS A 133 2.16 -0.95 -9.15
C CYS A 133 2.11 -0.33 -7.75
N LYS A 134 1.14 -0.74 -6.96
CA LYS A 134 0.96 -0.32 -5.58
C LYS A 134 0.69 -1.53 -4.68
N ASP A 135 1.14 -1.42 -3.45
CA ASP A 135 0.91 -2.43 -2.41
C ASP A 135 0.53 -1.76 -1.10
N SER A 136 -0.09 -2.51 -0.21
CA SER A 136 -0.50 -2.02 1.10
C SER A 136 -0.35 -3.09 2.17
N ALA A 137 -0.08 -2.65 3.39
CA ALA A 137 -0.06 -3.48 4.58
C ALA A 137 -0.84 -2.80 5.70
N THR A 138 -1.45 -3.59 6.58
CA THR A 138 -2.21 -3.10 7.73
C THR A 138 -1.54 -3.50 9.04
N PHE A 139 -1.68 -2.65 10.04
CA PHE A 139 -1.29 -2.91 11.42
C PHE A 139 -2.31 -2.30 12.36
N THR A 140 -2.24 -2.63 13.64
CA THR A 140 -3.16 -2.11 14.64
C THR A 140 -2.42 -1.27 15.68
N ILE A 141 -3.10 -0.23 16.16
CA ILE A 141 -2.69 0.56 17.33
C ILE A 141 -3.80 0.44 18.36
N LYS A 142 -3.46 -0.02 19.56
CA LYS A 142 -4.39 -0.05 20.69
C LYS A 142 -4.25 1.22 21.52
N VAL A 143 -5.37 1.86 21.79
CA VAL A 143 -5.47 3.03 22.67
C VAL A 143 -6.17 2.61 23.95
N ASN A 144 -5.46 2.68 25.05
CA ASN A 144 -5.94 2.37 26.39
C ASN A 144 -6.47 3.64 27.08
N THR A 145 -7.39 3.47 28.01
CA THR A 145 -7.88 4.57 28.84
C THR A 145 -6.73 5.14 29.68
N ALA A 146 -6.56 6.46 29.62
CA ALA A 146 -5.61 7.14 30.50
C ALA A 146 -6.12 7.16 31.95
N PRO A 147 -5.26 6.99 32.95
CA PRO A 147 -5.66 7.17 34.33
C PRO A 147 -5.97 8.66 34.59
N SER A 148 -6.97 8.90 35.45
CA SER A 148 -7.30 10.24 35.93
C SER A 148 -6.80 10.39 37.36
N ALA A 149 -5.76 11.20 37.53
CA ALA A 149 -5.29 11.57 38.85
C ALA A 149 -6.01 12.84 39.34
N THR A 150 -6.58 12.78 40.51
CA THR A 150 -7.20 13.93 41.18
C THR A 150 -6.49 14.19 42.53
N LEU A 151 -6.27 15.45 42.79
CA LEU A 151 -5.78 15.89 44.10
C LEU A 151 -6.83 16.87 44.65
N SER A 152 -7.37 16.51 45.83
CA SER A 152 -8.26 17.43 46.55
C SER A 152 -7.46 18.60 47.11
N ALA A 153 -8.00 19.79 46.99
CA ALA A 153 -7.41 20.96 47.64
C ALA A 153 -7.42 20.75 49.16
N PHE A 154 -6.28 21.02 49.78
CA PHE A 154 -6.16 21.03 51.21
C PHE A 154 -5.53 22.36 51.67
N GLY A 155 -5.90 22.80 52.87
CA GLY A 155 -5.60 24.16 53.38
C GLY A 155 -6.81 25.07 53.25
N PRO A 156 -6.74 26.32 53.68
CA PRO A 156 -5.54 27.02 54.15
C PRO A 156 -4.99 26.52 55.50
N PHE A 157 -3.68 26.62 55.65
CA PHE A 157 -2.98 26.25 56.88
C PHE A 157 -2.52 27.46 57.67
N CYS A 158 -2.53 27.40 59.00
CA CYS A 158 -1.87 28.34 59.86
C CYS A 158 -0.48 27.84 60.23
N THR A 159 0.45 28.72 60.61
CA THR A 159 1.84 28.35 61.02
C THR A 159 1.88 27.47 62.26
N THR A 160 0.76 27.42 62.97
CA THR A 160 0.59 26.59 64.18
C THR A 160 -0.07 25.24 63.94
N ASP A 161 -0.43 24.97 62.64
CA ASP A 161 -1.07 23.70 62.32
C ASP A 161 -0.07 22.53 62.36
N PRO A 162 -0.48 21.33 62.80
CA PRO A 162 0.37 20.18 62.82
C PRO A 162 0.77 19.75 61.41
N ILE A 163 1.90 19.02 61.29
CA ILE A 163 2.37 18.45 60.03
C ILE A 163 1.29 17.54 59.45
N GLN A 164 0.89 17.82 58.20
CA GLN A 164 -0.07 17.01 57.44
C GLN A 164 0.68 15.98 56.61
N THR A 165 0.25 14.75 56.65
CA THR A 165 0.79 13.66 55.82
C THR A 165 -0.04 13.56 54.54
N LEU A 166 0.62 13.65 53.39
CA LEU A 166 -0.01 13.37 52.10
C LEU A 166 -0.09 11.87 51.89
N THR A 167 -1.28 11.32 51.71
CA THR A 167 -1.54 9.90 51.44
C THR A 167 -2.10 9.69 50.05
#